data_2d6830455e99d10ead424d610e18e850
#
_entry.id   2d6830455e99d10ead424d610e18e850
#
_cell.length_a   1.000
_cell.length_b   1.000
_cell.length_c   1.000
_cell.angle_alpha   90.00
_cell.angle_beta   90.00
_cell.angle_gamma   90.00
#
_symmetry.space_group_name_H-M   'P 1'
#
loop_
_entity.id
_entity.type
_entity.pdbx_description
1 polymer ?
#
loop_
_entity_poly.entity_id
_entity_poly.type
_entity_poly.pdbx_seq_one_letter_code
_entity_poly.pdbx_strand_id
1 'polypeptide(L)'
;MDELKEKYAEVLLKTCLKIDARQPLFISVNVERLDFARIVAKKAYSLGVEDIYFDMVEPYLKHDALKSLAVESCKKLTFWDKQKWSEYASKNAAFLLLASETPGLMKDIDPKKIK
;
A
#
# COMPACT_ATOMS: atom_id res chain seq x y z
N MET A 1 16.12 -12.77 -13.74
CA MET A 1 15.59 -12.08 -12.54
C MET A 1 14.22 -11.49 -12.79
N ASP A 2 14.06 -10.70 -13.87
CA ASP A 2 12.75 -10.08 -14.15
C ASP A 2 11.66 -11.10 -14.50
N GLU A 3 12.01 -12.17 -15.20
CA GLU A 3 11.06 -13.23 -15.51
C GLU A 3 10.50 -13.91 -14.25
N LEU A 4 11.34 -14.10 -13.24
CA LEU A 4 10.91 -14.69 -11.98
C LEU A 4 9.96 -13.75 -11.24
N LYS A 5 10.27 -12.45 -11.25
CA LYS A 5 9.41 -11.44 -10.65
C LYS A 5 8.06 -11.34 -11.36
N GLU A 6 8.06 -11.44 -12.69
CA GLU A 6 6.83 -11.44 -13.49
C GLU A 6 5.95 -12.64 -13.18
N LYS A 7 6.55 -13.83 -13.05
CA LYS A 7 5.83 -15.05 -12.67
C LYS A 7 5.26 -14.92 -11.26
N TYR A 8 6.03 -14.36 -10.35
CA TYR A 8 5.56 -14.13 -8.98
C TYR A 8 4.39 -13.16 -8.94
N ALA A 9 4.48 -12.07 -9.71
CA ALA A 9 3.39 -11.11 -9.84
C ALA A 9 2.12 -11.77 -10.39
N GLU A 10 2.26 -12.61 -11.39
CA GLU A 10 1.13 -13.35 -11.96
C GLU A 10 0.47 -14.26 -10.93
N VAL A 11 1.26 -14.99 -10.15
CA VAL A 11 0.76 -15.85 -9.07
C VAL A 11 0.01 -15.01 -8.02
N LEU A 12 0.57 -13.87 -7.62
CA LEU A 12 -0.10 -12.99 -6.66
C LEU A 12 -1.46 -12.53 -7.17
N LEU A 13 -1.53 -12.09 -8.41
CA LEU A 13 -2.77 -11.54 -8.97
C LEU A 13 -3.80 -12.62 -9.26
N LYS A 14 -3.41 -13.70 -9.88
CA LYS A 14 -4.34 -14.75 -10.31
C LYS A 14 -4.72 -15.71 -9.21
N THR A 15 -3.75 -16.13 -8.40
CA THR A 15 -3.94 -17.20 -7.42
C THR A 15 -4.24 -16.67 -6.03
N CYS A 16 -3.46 -15.71 -5.55
CA CYS A 16 -3.61 -15.19 -4.19
C CYS A 16 -4.74 -14.18 -4.09
N LEU A 17 -4.80 -13.20 -4.98
CA LEU A 17 -5.84 -12.18 -4.98
C LEU A 17 -7.06 -12.57 -5.77
N LYS A 18 -6.91 -13.48 -6.75
CA LYS A 18 -7.99 -13.89 -7.67
C LYS A 18 -8.68 -12.67 -8.27
N ILE A 19 -7.87 -11.73 -8.76
CA ILE A 19 -8.37 -10.43 -9.18
C ILE A 19 -9.26 -10.55 -10.44
N ASP A 20 -10.38 -9.83 -10.42
CA ASP A 20 -11.25 -9.64 -11.57
C ASP A 20 -10.84 -8.36 -12.30
N ALA A 21 -10.87 -8.36 -13.63
CA ALA A 21 -10.50 -7.20 -14.43
C ALA A 21 -11.32 -5.95 -14.08
N ARG A 22 -12.55 -6.12 -13.62
CA ARG A 22 -13.41 -5.00 -13.21
C ARG A 22 -13.16 -4.54 -11.79
N GLN A 23 -12.32 -5.24 -11.06
CA GLN A 23 -12.02 -4.94 -9.68
C GLN A 23 -10.85 -3.97 -9.60
N PRO A 24 -10.96 -2.85 -8.85
CA PRO A 24 -9.80 -1.98 -8.63
C PRO A 24 -8.71 -2.70 -7.85
N LEU A 25 -7.47 -2.31 -8.09
CA LEU A 25 -6.32 -2.83 -7.35
C LEU A 25 -5.69 -1.71 -6.54
N PHE A 26 -5.62 -1.88 -5.23
CA PHE A 26 -4.99 -0.95 -4.33
C PHE A 26 -3.66 -1.55 -3.87
N ILE A 27 -2.56 -0.91 -4.22
CA ILE A 27 -1.22 -1.37 -3.87
C ILE A 27 -0.61 -0.42 -2.85
N SER A 28 -0.36 -0.91 -1.65
CA SER A 28 0.38 -0.17 -0.62
C SER A 28 1.83 -0.66 -0.65
N VAL A 29 2.78 0.23 -0.89
CA VAL A 29 4.15 -0.15 -1.17
C VAL A 29 5.15 0.82 -0.55
N ASN A 30 6.25 0.29 0.00
CA ASN A 30 7.42 1.08 0.37
C ASN A 30 8.18 1.49 -0.88
N VAL A 31 8.81 2.65 -0.85
CA VAL A 31 9.64 3.13 -1.95
C VAL A 31 10.68 2.10 -2.37
N GLU A 32 11.26 1.38 -1.41
CA GLU A 32 12.27 0.34 -1.64
C GLU A 32 11.77 -0.83 -2.49
N ARG A 33 10.46 -1.05 -2.53
CA ARG A 33 9.85 -2.16 -3.29
C ARG A 33 9.09 -1.69 -4.52
N LEU A 34 9.35 -0.46 -4.92
CA LEU A 34 8.63 0.17 -6.02
C LEU A 34 8.84 -0.55 -7.36
N ASP A 35 10.03 -1.08 -7.60
CA ASP A 35 10.32 -1.85 -8.83
C ASP A 35 9.40 -3.06 -8.96
N PHE A 36 9.20 -3.81 -7.88
CA PHE A 36 8.29 -4.96 -7.91
C PHE A 36 6.85 -4.50 -8.08
N ALA A 37 6.46 -3.40 -7.43
CA ALA A 37 5.13 -2.82 -7.61
C ALA A 37 4.85 -2.43 -9.06
N ARG A 38 5.85 -1.92 -9.76
CA ARG A 38 5.74 -1.60 -11.20
C ARG A 38 5.49 -2.86 -12.03
N ILE A 39 6.17 -3.95 -11.70
CA ILE A 39 5.99 -5.23 -12.40
C ILE A 39 4.57 -5.76 -12.15
N VAL A 40 4.09 -5.69 -10.91
CA VAL A 40 2.73 -6.11 -10.55
C VAL A 40 1.70 -5.28 -11.30
N ALA A 41 1.86 -3.97 -11.33
CA ALA A 41 0.93 -3.07 -12.02
C ALA A 41 0.88 -3.36 -13.52
N LYS A 42 2.04 -3.53 -14.13
CA LYS A 42 2.15 -3.85 -15.56
C LYS A 42 1.44 -5.16 -15.88
N LYS A 43 1.62 -6.17 -15.03
CA LYS A 43 0.95 -7.46 -15.19
C LYS A 43 -0.57 -7.31 -15.00
N ALA A 44 -1.00 -6.54 -14.02
CA ALA A 44 -2.42 -6.29 -13.78
C ALA A 44 -3.08 -5.61 -14.98
N TYR A 45 -2.42 -4.61 -15.57
CA TYR A 45 -2.94 -3.98 -16.79
C TYR A 45 -3.05 -5.00 -17.94
N SER A 46 -2.10 -5.92 -18.06
CA SER A 46 -2.16 -6.97 -19.09
C SER A 46 -3.32 -7.93 -18.88
N LEU A 47 -3.82 -8.04 -17.66
CA LEU A 47 -4.99 -8.86 -17.31
C LEU A 47 -6.30 -8.09 -17.44
N GLY A 48 -6.24 -6.83 -17.84
CA GLY A 48 -7.43 -6.00 -18.08
C GLY A 48 -7.84 -5.11 -16.94
N VAL A 49 -7.08 -5.07 -15.83
CA VAL A 49 -7.38 -4.18 -14.71
C VAL A 49 -7.17 -2.73 -15.15
N GLU A 50 -8.13 -1.87 -14.93
CA GLU A 50 -8.09 -0.47 -15.39
C GLU A 50 -7.85 0.53 -14.26
N ASP A 51 -8.21 0.20 -13.03
CA ASP A 51 -8.12 1.11 -11.89
C ASP A 51 -7.08 0.58 -10.90
N ILE A 52 -5.89 1.15 -10.94
CA ILE A 52 -4.80 0.79 -10.02
C ILE A 52 -4.38 2.04 -9.24
N TYR A 53 -4.47 1.96 -7.93
CA TYR A 53 -4.04 3.03 -7.04
C TYR A 53 -2.80 2.60 -6.26
N PHE A 54 -1.80 3.47 -6.22
CA PHE A 54 -0.59 3.26 -5.43
C PHE A 54 -0.63 4.12 -4.18
N ASP A 55 -0.54 3.49 -3.03
CA ASP A 55 -0.35 4.17 -1.75
C ASP A 55 1.11 4.00 -1.34
N MET A 56 1.89 5.04 -1.53
CA MET A 56 3.31 5.00 -1.20
C MET A 56 3.51 5.23 0.29
N VAL A 57 4.21 4.29 0.93
CA VAL A 57 4.52 4.36 2.34
C VAL A 57 6.00 4.64 2.50
N GLU A 58 6.34 5.75 3.15
CA GLU A 58 7.71 6.06 3.52
C GLU A 58 7.78 6.08 5.05
N PRO A 59 8.37 5.06 5.69
CA PRO A 59 8.35 4.93 7.15
C PRO A 59 9.01 6.09 7.88
N TYR A 60 10.09 6.63 7.35
CA TYR A 60 10.81 7.73 8.00
C TYR A 60 10.05 9.03 7.94
N LEU A 61 9.38 9.31 6.81
CA LEU A 61 8.52 10.49 6.70
C LEU A 61 7.34 10.40 7.65
N LYS A 62 6.76 9.22 7.77
CA LYS A 62 5.66 8.97 8.70
C LYS A 62 6.13 9.15 10.15
N HIS A 63 7.31 8.62 10.48
CA HIS A 63 7.92 8.77 11.80
C HIS A 63 8.13 10.24 12.12
N ASP A 64 8.70 11.01 11.21
CA ASP A 64 8.97 12.44 11.40
C ASP A 64 7.69 13.22 11.62
N ALA A 65 6.64 12.91 10.86
CA ALA A 65 5.35 13.55 11.04
C ALA A 65 4.75 13.24 12.41
N LEU A 66 4.79 11.98 12.85
CA LEU A 66 4.27 11.58 14.15
C LEU A 66 5.04 12.20 15.30
N LYS A 67 6.35 12.36 15.14
CA LYS A 67 7.20 12.98 16.17
C LYS A 67 7.00 14.49 16.25
N SER A 68 6.79 15.14 15.12
CA SER A 68 6.74 16.60 15.02
C SER A 68 5.37 17.20 15.27
N LEU A 69 4.30 16.45 14.97
CA LEU A 69 2.93 16.98 15.02
C LEU A 69 2.26 16.70 16.37
N ALA A 70 1.32 17.55 16.73
CA ALA A 70 0.46 17.32 17.90
C ALA A 70 -0.45 16.11 17.65
N VAL A 71 -0.94 15.50 18.74
CA VAL A 71 -1.82 14.33 18.68
C VAL A 71 -3.03 14.58 17.77
N GLU A 72 -3.62 15.76 17.85
CA GLU A 72 -4.79 16.11 17.03
C GLU A 72 -4.48 16.16 15.56
N SER A 73 -3.32 16.69 15.18
CA SER A 73 -2.89 16.71 13.78
C SER A 73 -2.61 15.29 13.25
N CYS A 74 -2.04 14.43 14.09
CA CYS A 74 -1.83 13.02 13.73
C CYS A 74 -3.16 12.29 13.50
N LYS A 75 -4.18 12.61 14.29
CA LYS A 75 -5.53 12.04 14.10
C LYS A 75 -6.13 12.44 12.76
N LYS A 76 -5.89 13.67 12.31
CA LYS A 76 -6.36 14.12 10.99
C LYS A 76 -5.70 13.33 9.86
N LEU A 77 -4.41 13.09 9.95
CA LEU A 77 -3.71 12.25 8.96
C LEU A 77 -4.27 10.83 8.94
N THR A 78 -4.53 10.25 10.12
CA THR A 78 -5.10 8.92 10.23
C THR A 78 -6.50 8.86 9.63
N PHE A 79 -7.29 9.91 9.79
CA PHE A 79 -8.62 10.02 9.17
C PHE A 79 -8.54 9.96 7.65
N TRP A 80 -7.62 10.71 7.03
CA TRP A 80 -7.44 10.70 5.59
C TRP A 80 -7.01 9.33 5.08
N ASP A 81 -6.09 8.66 5.78
CA ASP A 81 -5.67 7.30 5.44
C ASP A 81 -6.85 6.33 5.46
N LYS A 82 -7.68 6.40 6.50
CA LYS A 82 -8.86 5.54 6.61
C LYS A 82 -9.87 5.82 5.51
N GLN A 83 -10.04 7.07 5.11
CA GLN A 83 -10.96 7.45 4.03
C GLN A 83 -10.57 6.81 2.70
N LYS A 84 -9.30 6.85 2.37
CA LYS A 84 -8.77 6.23 1.15
C LYS A 84 -9.04 4.73 1.11
N TRP A 85 -8.74 4.03 2.21
CA TRP A 85 -8.98 2.60 2.33
C TRP A 85 -10.46 2.26 2.25
N SER A 86 -11.31 3.04 2.92
CA SER A 86 -12.77 2.85 2.89
C SER A 86 -13.35 3.03 1.50
N GLU A 87 -12.87 4.03 0.77
CA GLU A 87 -13.32 4.30 -0.60
C GLU A 87 -13.05 3.10 -1.51
N TYR A 88 -11.83 2.57 -1.46
CA TYR A 88 -11.48 1.41 -2.29
C TYR A 88 -12.19 0.13 -1.81
N ALA A 89 -12.38 -0.03 -0.50
CA ALA A 89 -13.13 -1.16 0.03
C ALA A 89 -14.59 -1.13 -0.45
N SER A 90 -15.20 0.06 -0.53
CA SER A 90 -16.56 0.21 -1.04
C SER A 90 -16.69 -0.16 -2.52
N LYS A 91 -15.60 -0.06 -3.28
CA LYS A 91 -15.52 -0.46 -4.69
C LYS A 91 -15.15 -1.93 -4.86
N ASN A 92 -15.08 -2.68 -3.78
CA ASN A 92 -14.65 -4.08 -3.79
C ASN A 92 -13.24 -4.24 -4.37
N ALA A 93 -12.32 -3.34 -4.04
CA ALA A 93 -10.95 -3.39 -4.52
C ALA A 93 -10.19 -4.59 -3.95
N ALA A 94 -9.25 -5.11 -4.73
CA ALA A 94 -8.26 -6.04 -4.21
C ALA A 94 -7.13 -5.22 -3.57
N PHE A 95 -6.66 -5.64 -2.40
CA PHE A 95 -5.60 -4.94 -1.67
C PHE A 95 -4.33 -5.77 -1.66
N LEU A 96 -3.23 -5.17 -2.09
CA LEU A 96 -1.92 -5.78 -2.07
C LEU A 96 -0.99 -4.93 -1.22
N LEU A 97 -0.44 -5.53 -0.17
CA LEU A 97 0.50 -4.84 0.73
C LEU A 97 1.92 -5.31 0.43
N LEU A 98 2.74 -4.41 -0.10
CA LEU A 98 4.15 -4.65 -0.36
C LEU A 98 5.04 -3.84 0.58
N ALA A 99 4.46 -3.37 1.68
CA ALA A 99 5.17 -2.58 2.67
C ALA A 99 5.82 -3.50 3.70
N SER A 100 7.04 -3.18 4.08
CA SER A 100 7.72 -3.86 5.17
C SER A 100 7.92 -2.89 6.33
N GLU A 101 7.80 -3.41 7.55
CA GLU A 101 8.03 -2.61 8.75
C GLU A 101 9.52 -2.42 8.99
N THR A 102 9.87 -1.27 9.56
CA THR A 102 11.22 -1.01 10.08
C THR A 102 11.18 -1.24 11.58
N PRO A 103 11.74 -2.35 12.07
CA PRO A 103 11.64 -2.67 13.50
C PRO A 103 12.20 -1.54 14.38
N GLY A 104 11.43 -1.20 15.39
CA GLY A 104 11.84 -0.19 16.39
C GLY A 104 11.78 1.25 15.93
N LEU A 105 11.38 1.54 14.70
CA LEU A 105 11.31 2.91 14.21
C LEU A 105 10.37 3.79 15.04
N MET A 106 9.27 3.22 15.51
CA MET A 106 8.23 3.98 16.23
C MET A 106 8.40 3.98 17.76
N LYS A 107 9.52 3.49 18.27
CA LYS A 107 9.77 3.42 19.73
C LYS A 107 9.69 4.75 20.43
N ASP A 108 10.10 5.83 19.78
CA ASP A 108 10.13 7.18 20.36
C ASP A 108 8.85 7.97 20.09
N ILE A 109 7.81 7.32 19.59
CA ILE A 109 6.54 7.98 19.27
C ILE A 109 5.52 7.69 20.38
N ASP A 110 4.80 8.73 20.79
CA ASP A 110 3.69 8.61 21.75
C ASP A 110 2.64 7.66 21.19
N PRO A 111 2.28 6.57 21.90
CA PRO A 111 1.28 5.63 21.42
C PRO A 111 -0.06 6.25 21.03
N LYS A 112 -0.43 7.38 21.63
CA LYS A 112 -1.67 8.10 21.32
C LYS A 112 -1.68 8.63 19.87
N LYS A 113 -0.51 8.87 19.28
CA LYS A 113 -0.39 9.39 17.92
C LYS A 113 -0.56 8.31 16.86
N ILE A 114 -0.40 7.04 17.23
CA ILE A 114 -0.41 5.91 16.30
C ILE A 114 -1.82 5.33 16.13
N LYS A 115 -2.66 5.46 17.13
CA LYS A 115 -4.03 4.91 17.11
C LYS A 115 -4.99 5.74 16.28
#